data_647f2b0ad4c771ac32388fb9fd1ca66d
#
_entry.id   647f2b0ad4c771ac32388fb9fd1ca66d
#
_cell.length_a   1.000
_cell.length_b   1.000
_cell.length_c   1.000
_cell.angle_alpha   90.00
_cell.angle_beta   90.00
_cell.angle_gamma   90.00
#
_symmetry.space_group_name_H-M   'P 1'
#
loop_
_entity.id
_entity.type
_entity.pdbx_description
1 polymer ?
#
loop_
_entity_poly.entity_id
_entity_poly.type
_entity_poly.pdbx_seq_one_letter_code
_entity_poly.pdbx_strand_id
1 'polypeptide(L)'
;RQMCIRDRNQLTMQMSGGNISYTGNSYQLGITGVYYCFNRSYEPELKDYSKYNLHGRSFYNLGMDYKYRFHRFSIQGEAALGISGMAFMNQVLYSPLQDIRLMLVHRYYSHDYWAMFAHSFSEGSSVQNENGWYLAASVNPFNRWTFFVSADLFSFPWWRYRISKASKGVDLLFQANYVPSKTVDMYVNYRYKQKERDVTGTQGKVILPTYHHRLRYRLNYLPCSSLSLRTTVDYNHFHSSGKTAGQGYQLTQTAGWKLPWLPLTAELQGSYFHTDDYDSRIYIYEKGLLYSFYTPSFQGEGVRLAIHFRYDMNKHWTAIAKLGQTTYFDRDEIGSGNDLIRGNKKTDVQMQLRLKF
;
A
#
# COMPACT_ATOMS: atom_id res chain seq x y z
N ARG A 1 22.60 -5.98 -1.01
CA ARG A 1 23.24 -7.31 -0.84
C ARG A 1 23.43 -7.90 -2.23
N GLN A 2 24.68 -8.03 -2.70
CA GLN A 2 24.97 -8.90 -3.82
C GLN A 2 24.65 -10.32 -3.38
N MET A 3 23.63 -10.94 -3.97
CA MET A 3 23.44 -12.37 -3.83
C MET A 3 24.64 -13.06 -4.48
N CYS A 4 25.32 -13.92 -3.73
CA CYS A 4 26.41 -14.71 -4.24
C CYS A 4 25.95 -15.49 -5.48
N ILE A 5 26.75 -15.50 -6.54
CA ILE A 5 26.44 -16.25 -7.78
C ILE A 5 26.16 -17.74 -7.48
N ARG A 6 26.76 -18.28 -6.41
CA ARG A 6 26.54 -19.66 -5.90
C ARG A 6 25.10 -19.93 -5.45
N ASP A 7 24.35 -18.89 -5.04
CA ASP A 7 22.98 -19.04 -4.51
C ASP A 7 21.91 -18.85 -5.58
N ARG A 8 22.29 -18.57 -6.82
CA ARG A 8 21.37 -18.46 -7.95
C ARG A 8 20.84 -19.84 -8.34
N ASN A 9 19.54 -19.93 -8.57
CA ASN A 9 18.84 -21.13 -9.04
C ASN A 9 18.99 -22.36 -8.13
N GLN A 10 19.25 -22.17 -6.83
CA GLN A 10 19.35 -23.27 -5.88
C GLN A 10 17.98 -23.86 -5.52
N LEU A 11 16.93 -23.06 -5.58
CA LEU A 11 15.57 -23.48 -5.28
C LEU A 11 14.71 -23.33 -6.54
N THR A 12 14.16 -24.46 -7.01
CA THR A 12 13.20 -24.49 -8.12
C THR A 12 11.85 -24.90 -7.56
N MET A 13 10.80 -24.19 -7.95
CA MET A 13 9.44 -24.49 -7.58
C MET A 13 8.66 -24.95 -8.80
N GLN A 14 7.90 -26.01 -8.63
CA GLN A 14 6.88 -26.48 -9.57
C GLN A 14 5.51 -26.16 -8.97
N MET A 15 4.61 -25.60 -9.76
CA MET A 15 3.27 -25.24 -9.32
C MET A 15 2.25 -25.71 -10.35
N SER A 16 1.15 -26.28 -9.86
CA SER A 16 -0.02 -26.63 -10.65
C SER A 16 -1.27 -26.21 -9.89
N GLY A 17 -2.31 -25.86 -10.61
CA GLY A 17 -3.56 -25.46 -9.99
C GLY A 17 -4.70 -25.39 -10.99
N GLY A 18 -5.90 -25.27 -10.49
CA GLY A 18 -7.10 -25.14 -11.30
C GLY A 18 -8.22 -24.48 -10.51
N ASN A 19 -9.15 -23.91 -11.25
CA ASN A 19 -10.38 -23.34 -10.74
C ASN A 19 -11.58 -23.88 -11.53
N ILE A 20 -12.64 -24.21 -10.82
CA ILE A 20 -13.94 -24.55 -11.41
C ILE A 20 -14.94 -23.58 -10.78
N SER A 21 -15.67 -22.86 -11.62
CA SER A 21 -16.70 -21.93 -11.16
C SER A 21 -18.01 -22.12 -11.90
N TYR A 22 -19.10 -21.94 -11.16
CA TYR A 22 -20.46 -21.95 -11.68
C TYR A 22 -21.09 -20.57 -11.46
N THR A 23 -21.61 -19.98 -12.53
CA THR A 23 -22.21 -18.65 -12.50
C THR A 23 -23.66 -18.73 -12.95
N GLY A 24 -24.58 -18.41 -12.04
CA GLY A 24 -26.01 -18.21 -12.32
C GLY A 24 -26.33 -16.71 -12.43
N ASN A 25 -27.61 -16.39 -12.56
CA ASN A 25 -28.08 -15.00 -12.74
C ASN A 25 -27.73 -14.08 -11.54
N SER A 26 -27.84 -14.60 -10.33
CA SER A 26 -27.66 -13.82 -9.09
C SER A 26 -26.55 -14.36 -8.19
N TYR A 27 -25.94 -15.47 -8.53
CA TYR A 27 -24.94 -16.12 -7.69
C TYR A 27 -23.78 -16.69 -8.51
N GLN A 28 -22.65 -16.81 -7.87
CA GLN A 28 -21.44 -17.45 -8.37
C GLN A 28 -20.86 -18.29 -7.23
N LEU A 29 -20.42 -19.48 -7.55
CA LEU A 29 -19.70 -20.38 -6.65
C LEU A 29 -18.43 -20.83 -7.37
N GLY A 30 -17.31 -20.87 -6.67
CA GLY A 30 -16.03 -21.30 -7.22
C GLY A 30 -15.29 -22.20 -6.24
N ILE A 31 -14.49 -23.11 -6.79
CA ILE A 31 -13.52 -23.93 -6.05
C ILE A 31 -12.19 -23.79 -6.76
N THR A 32 -11.16 -23.47 -5.99
CA THR A 32 -9.79 -23.28 -6.48
C THR A 32 -8.84 -24.20 -5.72
N GLY A 33 -8.03 -24.96 -6.43
CA GLY A 33 -6.95 -25.76 -5.84
C GLY A 33 -5.61 -25.35 -6.41
N VAL A 34 -4.60 -25.20 -5.55
CA VAL A 34 -3.20 -24.93 -5.93
C VAL A 34 -2.30 -25.86 -5.17
N TYR A 35 -1.41 -26.52 -5.89
CA TYR A 35 -0.34 -27.35 -5.34
C TYR A 35 1.01 -26.81 -5.82
N TYR A 36 1.97 -26.71 -4.92
CA TYR A 36 3.33 -26.33 -5.27
C TYR A 36 4.35 -27.11 -4.46
N CYS A 37 5.47 -27.46 -5.09
CA CYS A 37 6.56 -28.16 -4.46
C CYS A 37 7.92 -27.60 -4.87
N PHE A 38 8.87 -27.70 -3.97
CA PHE A 38 10.25 -27.32 -4.20
C PHE A 38 11.10 -28.55 -4.51
N ASN A 39 12.13 -28.39 -5.32
CA ASN A 39 13.12 -29.45 -5.59
C ASN A 39 13.91 -29.85 -4.34
N ARG A 40 14.00 -28.95 -3.34
CA ARG A 40 14.63 -29.17 -2.03
C ARG A 40 13.71 -28.71 -0.93
N SER A 41 13.89 -29.21 0.29
CA SER A 41 13.17 -28.68 1.46
C SER A 41 13.51 -27.20 1.66
N TYR A 42 12.48 -26.38 1.82
CA TYR A 42 12.60 -24.97 2.18
C TYR A 42 12.62 -24.87 3.70
N GLU A 43 13.79 -24.55 4.25
CA GLU A 43 14.02 -24.51 5.69
C GLU A 43 14.59 -23.14 6.09
N PRO A 44 13.74 -22.12 6.20
CA PRO A 44 14.16 -20.80 6.66
C PRO A 44 14.52 -20.85 8.15
N GLU A 45 15.40 -19.95 8.58
CA GLU A 45 15.61 -19.71 10.00
C GLU A 45 14.32 -19.19 10.64
N LEU A 46 13.67 -20.00 11.46
CA LEU A 46 12.42 -19.64 12.14
C LEU A 46 12.75 -18.95 13.46
N LYS A 47 12.11 -17.80 13.68
CA LYS A 47 12.10 -17.04 14.94
C LYS A 47 10.71 -17.12 15.55
N ASP A 48 10.55 -16.80 16.82
CA ASP A 48 9.27 -16.88 17.52
C ASP A 48 8.10 -16.25 16.73
N TYR A 49 8.32 -15.08 16.14
CA TYR A 49 7.31 -14.40 15.34
C TYR A 49 7.06 -15.03 13.95
N SER A 50 7.98 -15.85 13.46
CA SER A 50 7.90 -16.55 12.17
C SER A 50 7.78 -18.07 12.31
N LYS A 51 7.53 -18.57 13.51
CA LYS A 51 7.45 -20.00 13.83
C LYS A 51 6.51 -20.78 12.91
N TYR A 52 5.43 -20.18 12.49
CA TYR A 52 4.41 -20.79 11.64
C TYR A 52 4.58 -20.43 10.15
N ASN A 53 5.67 -19.80 9.76
CA ASN A 53 5.94 -19.53 8.35
C ASN A 53 6.21 -20.83 7.60
N LEU A 54 6.04 -20.76 6.28
CA LEU A 54 6.23 -21.88 5.38
C LEU A 54 7.61 -22.55 5.58
N HIS A 55 7.61 -23.85 5.80
CA HIS A 55 8.80 -24.71 5.80
C HIS A 55 8.42 -26.09 5.30
N GLY A 56 9.38 -26.80 4.67
CA GLY A 56 9.15 -28.10 4.07
C GLY A 56 9.24 -28.09 2.54
N ARG A 57 8.70 -29.12 1.89
CA ARG A 57 8.91 -29.33 0.45
C ARG A 57 7.65 -29.16 -0.40
N SER A 58 6.50 -29.61 0.09
CA SER A 58 5.26 -29.69 -0.70
C SER A 58 4.11 -29.01 0.02
N PHE A 59 3.30 -28.25 -0.71
CA PHE A 59 2.27 -27.39 -0.15
C PHE A 59 1.04 -27.39 -1.04
N TYR A 60 -0.11 -27.18 -0.43
CA TYR A 60 -1.36 -26.98 -1.13
C TYR A 60 -2.20 -25.89 -0.47
N ASN A 61 -3.03 -25.27 -1.27
CA ASN A 61 -4.13 -24.43 -0.82
C ASN A 61 -5.40 -24.85 -1.56
N LEU A 62 -6.49 -25.03 -0.84
CA LEU A 62 -7.82 -25.27 -1.37
C LEU A 62 -8.72 -24.15 -0.94
N GLY A 63 -9.36 -23.49 -1.89
CA GLY A 63 -10.25 -22.36 -1.66
C GLY A 63 -11.66 -22.61 -2.24
N MET A 64 -12.63 -22.02 -1.57
CA MET A 64 -14.02 -21.94 -2.04
C MET A 64 -14.43 -20.47 -2.00
N ASP A 65 -14.97 -19.96 -3.10
CA ASP A 65 -15.49 -18.60 -3.19
C ASP A 65 -16.98 -18.59 -3.55
N TYR A 66 -17.65 -17.54 -3.11
CA TYR A 66 -19.05 -17.33 -3.42
C TYR A 66 -19.36 -15.85 -3.61
N LYS A 67 -20.37 -15.57 -4.44
CA LYS A 67 -20.95 -14.26 -4.62
C LYS A 67 -22.45 -14.42 -4.80
N TYR A 68 -23.22 -13.60 -4.09
CA TYR A 68 -24.66 -13.56 -4.18
C TYR A 68 -25.16 -12.12 -4.24
N ARG A 69 -26.07 -11.83 -5.17
CA ARG A 69 -26.70 -10.52 -5.33
C ARG A 69 -28.20 -10.66 -5.12
N PHE A 70 -28.72 -9.86 -4.21
CA PHE A 70 -30.13 -9.84 -3.90
C PHE A 70 -30.59 -8.40 -3.65
N HIS A 71 -31.46 -7.87 -4.53
CA HIS A 71 -31.92 -6.49 -4.46
C HIS A 71 -30.76 -5.50 -4.35
N ARG A 72 -30.65 -4.85 -3.19
CA ARG A 72 -29.65 -3.84 -2.86
C ARG A 72 -28.44 -4.38 -2.11
N PHE A 73 -28.40 -5.70 -1.90
CA PHE A 73 -27.30 -6.39 -1.24
C PHE A 73 -26.43 -7.13 -2.25
N SER A 74 -25.13 -7.08 -2.02
CA SER A 74 -24.17 -7.99 -2.63
C SER A 74 -23.33 -8.60 -1.53
N ILE A 75 -23.39 -9.92 -1.39
CA ILE A 75 -22.63 -10.70 -0.41
C ILE A 75 -21.60 -11.50 -1.19
N GLN A 76 -20.36 -11.47 -0.76
CA GLN A 76 -19.30 -12.28 -1.35
C GLN A 76 -18.31 -12.69 -0.28
N GLY A 77 -17.65 -13.82 -0.50
CA GLY A 77 -16.63 -14.29 0.42
C GLY A 77 -15.78 -15.38 -0.19
N GLU A 78 -14.74 -15.68 0.52
CA GLU A 78 -13.79 -16.74 0.23
C GLU A 78 -13.38 -17.42 1.54
N ALA A 79 -13.29 -18.76 1.51
CA ALA A 79 -12.72 -19.56 2.58
C ALA A 79 -11.63 -20.44 1.98
N ALA A 80 -10.47 -20.52 2.61
CA ALA A 80 -9.34 -21.29 2.13
C ALA A 80 -8.70 -22.10 3.26
N LEU A 81 -8.23 -23.28 2.90
CA LEU A 81 -7.48 -24.19 3.75
C LEU A 81 -6.07 -24.33 3.17
N GLY A 82 -5.07 -24.34 4.04
CA GLY A 82 -3.69 -24.67 3.71
C GLY A 82 -3.31 -26.02 4.32
N ILE A 83 -2.03 -26.38 4.24
CA ILE A 83 -1.46 -27.55 4.96
C ILE A 83 -1.74 -27.43 6.46
N SER A 84 -1.60 -26.24 7.00
CA SER A 84 -1.94 -25.92 8.38
C SER A 84 -2.73 -24.64 8.37
N GLY A 85 -3.87 -24.63 9.07
CA GLY A 85 -4.66 -23.45 9.25
C GLY A 85 -5.62 -23.11 8.10
N MET A 86 -6.43 -22.10 8.38
CA MET A 86 -7.50 -21.63 7.51
C MET A 86 -7.52 -20.10 7.40
N ALA A 87 -8.07 -19.62 6.32
CA ALA A 87 -8.35 -18.21 6.10
C ALA A 87 -9.75 -18.03 5.54
N PHE A 88 -10.45 -16.99 5.95
CA PHE A 88 -11.68 -16.59 5.29
C PHE A 88 -11.87 -15.08 5.32
N MET A 89 -12.54 -14.59 4.30
CA MET A 89 -12.97 -13.20 4.18
C MET A 89 -14.39 -13.17 3.65
N ASN A 90 -15.23 -12.40 4.32
CA ASN A 90 -16.63 -12.20 3.93
C ASN A 90 -16.91 -10.70 3.81
N GLN A 91 -17.63 -10.32 2.78
CA GLN A 91 -18.00 -8.95 2.49
C GLN A 91 -19.49 -8.82 2.23
N VAL A 92 -20.10 -7.83 2.82
CA VAL A 92 -21.48 -7.40 2.56
C VAL A 92 -21.45 -5.96 2.05
N LEU A 93 -22.00 -5.74 0.87
CA LEU A 93 -22.25 -4.42 0.32
C LEU A 93 -23.77 -4.18 0.35
N TYR A 94 -24.18 -3.04 0.88
CA TYR A 94 -25.55 -2.60 0.93
C TYR A 94 -25.70 -1.20 0.37
N SER A 95 -26.57 -1.03 -0.63
CA SER A 95 -26.83 0.26 -1.27
C SER A 95 -28.31 0.64 -1.06
N PRO A 96 -28.69 1.20 0.13
CA PRO A 96 -30.06 1.55 0.44
C PRO A 96 -30.64 2.59 -0.53
N LEU A 97 -29.82 3.52 -0.97
CA LEU A 97 -30.12 4.57 -1.93
C LEU A 97 -29.02 4.64 -2.99
N GLN A 98 -29.25 5.37 -4.09
CA GLN A 98 -28.25 5.56 -5.14
C GLN A 98 -26.99 6.28 -4.61
N ASP A 99 -27.18 7.18 -3.66
CA ASP A 99 -26.16 8.04 -3.09
C ASP A 99 -25.52 7.49 -1.80
N ILE A 100 -25.94 6.31 -1.34
CA ILE A 100 -25.42 5.70 -0.11
C ILE A 100 -24.94 4.28 -0.40
N ARG A 101 -23.71 4.00 -0.05
CA ARG A 101 -23.09 2.68 -0.10
C ARG A 101 -22.46 2.37 1.24
N LEU A 102 -22.82 1.24 1.80
CA LEU A 102 -22.30 0.70 3.05
C LEU A 102 -21.56 -0.59 2.77
N MET A 103 -20.45 -0.81 3.43
CA MET A 103 -19.64 -2.02 3.30
C MET A 103 -19.25 -2.54 4.69
N LEU A 104 -19.40 -3.84 4.87
CA LEU A 104 -18.87 -4.57 6.02
C LEU A 104 -17.98 -5.68 5.48
N VAL A 105 -16.75 -5.80 6.00
CA VAL A 105 -15.86 -6.91 5.72
C VAL A 105 -15.41 -7.52 7.02
N HIS A 106 -15.50 -8.84 7.11
CA HIS A 106 -14.87 -9.63 8.17
C HIS A 106 -13.77 -10.48 7.56
N ARG A 107 -12.59 -10.48 8.17
CA ARG A 107 -11.47 -11.31 7.77
C ARG A 107 -10.89 -12.06 8.97
N TYR A 108 -10.56 -13.30 8.73
CA TYR A 108 -9.87 -14.15 9.71
C TYR A 108 -8.81 -14.98 8.98
N TYR A 109 -7.58 -14.86 9.43
CA TYR A 109 -6.44 -15.62 8.92
C TYR A 109 -5.75 -16.24 10.12
N SER A 110 -5.80 -17.58 10.23
CA SER A 110 -5.15 -18.25 11.35
C SER A 110 -3.62 -18.02 11.32
N HIS A 111 -2.99 -18.09 12.46
CA HIS A 111 -1.56 -17.79 12.61
C HIS A 111 -0.66 -18.79 11.88
N ASP A 112 -1.17 -19.97 11.59
CA ASP A 112 -0.51 -21.08 10.90
C ASP A 112 -0.98 -21.24 9.44
N TYR A 113 -1.94 -20.44 8.97
CA TYR A 113 -2.31 -20.42 7.55
C TYR A 113 -1.19 -19.80 6.72
N TRP A 114 -0.87 -20.47 5.62
CA TRP A 114 0.09 -19.95 4.65
C TRP A 114 -0.38 -20.18 3.21
N ALA A 115 -0.31 -19.14 2.41
CA ALA A 115 -0.52 -19.21 0.96
C ALA A 115 0.47 -18.27 0.28
N MET A 116 1.48 -18.82 -0.39
CA MET A 116 2.63 -18.07 -0.92
C MET A 116 2.24 -16.96 -1.90
N PHE A 117 1.18 -17.17 -2.67
CA PHE A 117 0.73 -16.25 -3.71
C PHE A 117 -0.58 -15.53 -3.37
N ALA A 118 -1.10 -15.74 -2.16
CA ALA A 118 -2.34 -15.08 -1.77
C ALA A 118 -2.10 -13.59 -1.47
N HIS A 119 -2.96 -12.77 -2.04
CA HIS A 119 -3.11 -11.37 -1.69
C HIS A 119 -4.56 -11.13 -1.32
N SER A 120 -4.78 -10.71 -0.10
CA SER A 120 -6.11 -10.40 0.41
C SER A 120 -6.10 -9.10 1.20
N PHE A 121 -7.26 -8.57 1.51
CA PHE A 121 -7.40 -7.40 2.35
C PHE A 121 -6.90 -7.71 3.75
N SER A 122 -5.76 -7.15 4.13
CA SER A 122 -5.11 -7.36 5.43
C SER A 122 -4.39 -6.10 5.89
N GLU A 123 -4.26 -5.93 7.18
CA GLU A 123 -3.39 -4.92 7.79
C GLU A 123 -1.94 -5.40 7.84
N GLY A 124 -1.72 -6.70 7.92
CA GLY A 124 -0.43 -7.36 7.82
C GLY A 124 0.13 -7.36 6.40
N SER A 125 1.40 -7.75 6.24
CA SER A 125 2.05 -7.92 4.94
C SER A 125 1.76 -9.26 4.28
N SER A 126 1.12 -10.17 4.98
CA SER A 126 0.76 -11.53 4.54
C SER A 126 -0.64 -11.88 4.98
N VAL A 127 -1.26 -12.82 4.27
CA VAL A 127 -2.58 -13.37 4.63
C VAL A 127 -2.37 -14.42 5.73
N GLN A 128 -2.08 -13.97 6.94
CA GLN A 128 -1.73 -14.81 8.08
C GLN A 128 -1.91 -14.03 9.38
N ASN A 129 -2.28 -14.72 10.47
CA ASN A 129 -2.26 -14.20 11.84
C ASN A 129 -3.06 -12.91 12.01
N GLU A 130 -4.27 -12.84 11.48
CA GLU A 130 -5.06 -11.62 11.57
C GLU A 130 -6.55 -11.92 11.70
N ASN A 131 -7.22 -11.19 12.59
CA ASN A 131 -8.68 -11.14 12.69
C ASN A 131 -9.10 -9.68 12.65
N GLY A 132 -9.99 -9.31 11.73
CA GLY A 132 -10.36 -7.92 11.53
C GLY A 132 -11.77 -7.70 11.00
N TRP A 133 -12.33 -6.56 11.40
CA TRP A 133 -13.60 -6.03 10.94
C TRP A 133 -13.39 -4.68 10.29
N TYR A 134 -13.84 -4.54 9.06
CA TYR A 134 -13.78 -3.28 8.34
C TYR A 134 -15.19 -2.81 8.00
N LEU A 135 -15.50 -1.60 8.40
CA LEU A 135 -16.75 -0.90 8.12
C LEU A 135 -16.44 0.30 7.22
N ALA A 136 -17.23 0.52 6.19
CA ALA A 136 -17.09 1.72 5.37
C ALA A 136 -18.45 2.24 4.91
N ALA A 137 -18.53 3.55 4.76
CA ALA A 137 -19.67 4.23 4.19
C ALA A 137 -19.21 5.29 3.17
N SER A 138 -19.89 5.33 2.03
CA SER A 138 -19.74 6.40 1.02
C SER A 138 -21.09 7.04 0.81
N VAL A 139 -21.15 8.37 0.92
CA VAL A 139 -22.38 9.13 0.84
C VAL A 139 -22.19 10.37 -0.05
N ASN A 140 -23.14 10.61 -0.96
CA ASN A 140 -23.17 11.79 -1.84
C ASN A 140 -24.36 12.68 -1.46
N PRO A 141 -24.34 13.38 -0.27
CA PRO A 141 -25.53 14.08 0.24
C PRO A 141 -25.86 15.35 -0.55
N PHE A 142 -24.89 15.90 -1.27
CA PHE A 142 -25.02 17.11 -2.08
C PHE A 142 -24.36 16.93 -3.44
N ASN A 143 -24.83 17.64 -4.44
CA ASN A 143 -24.17 17.68 -5.74
C ASN A 143 -22.68 18.04 -5.59
N ARG A 144 -21.80 17.31 -6.27
CA ARG A 144 -20.34 17.55 -6.30
C ARG A 144 -19.58 17.17 -5.03
N TRP A 145 -20.25 16.68 -3.98
CA TRP A 145 -19.62 16.22 -2.76
C TRP A 145 -19.74 14.71 -2.60
N THR A 146 -18.65 14.08 -2.27
CA THR A 146 -18.62 12.67 -1.84
C THR A 146 -17.88 12.58 -0.52
N PHE A 147 -18.52 12.04 0.50
CA PHE A 147 -17.90 11.72 1.78
C PHE A 147 -17.67 10.23 1.88
N PHE A 148 -16.50 9.88 2.36
CA PHE A 148 -16.13 8.49 2.64
C PHE A 148 -15.60 8.41 4.06
N VAL A 149 -16.10 7.44 4.83
CA VAL A 149 -15.61 7.11 6.16
C VAL A 149 -15.34 5.62 6.24
N SER A 150 -14.30 5.23 6.96
CA SER A 150 -14.08 3.83 7.27
C SER A 150 -13.42 3.64 8.63
N ALA A 151 -13.69 2.46 9.21
CA ALA A 151 -13.08 1.99 10.44
C ALA A 151 -12.61 0.55 10.23
N ASP A 152 -11.34 0.28 10.48
CA ASP A 152 -10.73 -1.03 10.48
C ASP A 152 -10.27 -1.39 11.89
N LEU A 153 -10.89 -2.40 12.46
CA LEU A 153 -10.57 -2.94 13.78
C LEU A 153 -9.87 -4.28 13.57
N PHE A 154 -8.63 -4.43 14.01
CA PHE A 154 -7.86 -5.63 13.77
C PHE A 154 -7.06 -6.09 14.99
N SER A 155 -6.83 -7.39 15.03
CA SER A 155 -6.01 -8.04 16.05
C SER A 155 -5.13 -9.10 15.43
N PHE A 156 -4.00 -9.34 16.07
CA PHE A 156 -3.01 -10.33 15.70
C PHE A 156 -2.83 -11.28 16.89
N PRO A 157 -3.40 -12.48 16.84
CA PRO A 157 -3.33 -13.46 17.93
C PRO A 157 -1.93 -13.94 18.24
N TRP A 158 -1.02 -13.99 17.26
CA TRP A 158 0.36 -14.41 17.42
C TRP A 158 1.35 -13.25 17.28
N TRP A 159 2.58 -13.46 17.71
CA TRP A 159 3.68 -12.51 17.62
C TRP A 159 3.94 -12.05 16.19
N ARG A 160 4.49 -10.85 16.06
CA ARG A 160 4.93 -10.28 14.79
C ARG A 160 6.33 -9.70 14.91
N TYR A 161 6.94 -9.39 13.81
CA TYR A 161 8.24 -8.71 13.84
C TYR A 161 8.18 -7.45 14.71
N ARG A 162 9.05 -7.40 15.74
CA ARG A 162 9.10 -6.35 16.77
C ARG A 162 7.87 -6.24 17.67
N ILE A 163 7.08 -7.29 17.78
CA ILE A 163 5.92 -7.35 18.68
C ILE A 163 5.88 -8.76 19.30
N SER A 164 6.24 -8.84 20.56
CA SER A 164 6.49 -10.10 21.29
C SER A 164 5.27 -10.63 22.05
N LYS A 165 4.07 -10.21 21.67
CA LYS A 165 2.77 -10.69 22.22
C LYS A 165 1.67 -10.51 21.17
N ALA A 166 0.49 -11.07 21.47
CA ALA A 166 -0.74 -10.72 20.76
C ALA A 166 -0.96 -9.20 20.81
N SER A 167 -1.42 -8.64 19.72
CA SER A 167 -1.57 -7.18 19.56
C SER A 167 -2.81 -6.82 18.76
N LYS A 168 -3.26 -5.57 18.91
CA LYS A 168 -4.45 -5.04 18.25
C LYS A 168 -4.22 -3.63 17.71
N GLY A 169 -5.14 -3.17 16.89
CA GLY A 169 -5.10 -1.81 16.40
C GLY A 169 -6.41 -1.36 15.78
N VAL A 170 -6.44 -0.08 15.47
CA VAL A 170 -7.58 0.60 14.84
C VAL A 170 -7.04 1.53 13.76
N ASP A 171 -7.73 1.59 12.64
CA ASP A 171 -7.43 2.49 11.53
C ASP A 171 -8.72 3.19 11.10
N LEU A 172 -8.82 4.48 11.35
CA LEU A 172 -9.97 5.31 10.99
C LEU A 172 -9.60 6.22 9.84
N LEU A 173 -10.46 6.29 8.84
CA LEU A 173 -10.28 7.16 7.69
C LEU A 173 -11.53 8.01 7.47
N PHE A 174 -11.34 9.30 7.26
CA PHE A 174 -12.34 10.22 6.76
C PHE A 174 -11.81 10.90 5.50
N GLN A 175 -12.61 10.95 4.45
CA GLN A 175 -12.29 11.67 3.22
C GLN A 175 -13.49 12.44 2.72
N ALA A 176 -13.29 13.72 2.38
CA ALA A 176 -14.25 14.57 1.71
C ALA A 176 -13.70 14.95 0.34
N ASN A 177 -14.42 14.60 -0.72
CA ASN A 177 -14.10 14.96 -2.09
C ASN A 177 -15.08 16.04 -2.56
N TYR A 178 -14.55 17.07 -3.21
CA TYR A 178 -15.35 18.14 -3.81
C TYR A 178 -14.92 18.38 -5.25
N VAL A 179 -15.89 18.31 -6.18
CA VAL A 179 -15.68 18.48 -7.62
C VAL A 179 -16.54 19.62 -8.11
N PRO A 180 -16.13 20.90 -7.89
CA PRO A 180 -16.93 22.08 -8.27
C PRO A 180 -17.16 22.19 -9.78
N SER A 181 -16.20 21.72 -10.59
CA SER A 181 -16.27 21.76 -12.05
C SER A 181 -15.53 20.59 -12.68
N LYS A 182 -15.62 20.46 -14.01
CA LYS A 182 -14.84 19.44 -14.77
C LYS A 182 -13.33 19.71 -14.75
N THR A 183 -12.93 20.92 -14.38
CA THR A 183 -11.53 21.38 -14.37
C THR A 183 -10.92 21.44 -12.99
N VAL A 184 -11.71 21.31 -11.93
CA VAL A 184 -11.25 21.39 -10.54
C VAL A 184 -11.80 20.21 -9.76
N ASP A 185 -10.92 19.48 -9.12
CA ASP A 185 -11.26 18.51 -8.08
C ASP A 185 -10.33 18.67 -6.88
N MET A 186 -10.85 18.46 -5.70
CA MET A 186 -10.07 18.52 -4.48
C MET A 186 -10.57 17.53 -3.45
N TYR A 187 -9.68 17.12 -2.57
CA TYR A 187 -10.07 16.33 -1.41
C TYR A 187 -9.25 16.68 -0.17
N VAL A 188 -9.88 16.43 0.98
CA VAL A 188 -9.24 16.35 2.28
C VAL A 188 -9.37 14.92 2.75
N ASN A 189 -8.26 14.34 3.22
CA ASN A 189 -8.21 13.00 3.78
C ASN A 189 -7.56 13.08 5.17
N TYR A 190 -8.24 12.57 6.18
CA TYR A 190 -7.71 12.43 7.53
C TYR A 190 -7.71 10.96 7.92
N ARG A 191 -6.57 10.46 8.39
CA ARG A 191 -6.41 9.10 8.86
C ARG A 191 -5.82 9.07 10.26
N TYR A 192 -6.49 8.39 11.16
CA TYR A 192 -6.00 8.06 12.48
C TYR A 192 -5.69 6.57 12.54
N LYS A 193 -4.48 6.22 12.98
CA LYS A 193 -4.08 4.84 13.12
C LYS A 193 -3.42 4.60 14.47
N GLN A 194 -3.98 3.67 15.24
CA GLN A 194 -3.40 3.16 16.45
C GLN A 194 -2.91 1.73 16.24
N LYS A 195 -1.70 1.45 16.67
CA LYS A 195 -1.11 0.10 16.70
C LYS A 195 -0.30 -0.08 17.96
N GLU A 196 -0.08 -1.33 18.34
CA GLU A 196 0.78 -1.68 19.45
C GLU A 196 2.18 -2.05 18.96
N ARG A 197 3.21 -1.71 19.75
CA ARG A 197 4.63 -1.93 19.45
C ARG A 197 5.40 -2.27 20.73
N ASP A 198 6.43 -3.13 20.62
CA ASP A 198 7.36 -3.36 21.72
C ASP A 198 8.16 -2.09 22.02
N VAL A 199 8.22 -1.75 23.30
CA VAL A 199 9.12 -0.74 23.86
C VAL A 199 9.96 -1.42 24.93
N THR A 200 11.28 -1.21 24.89
CA THR A 200 12.20 -1.75 25.91
C THR A 200 12.11 -0.88 27.15
N GLY A 201 11.56 -1.41 28.23
CA GLY A 201 11.52 -0.79 29.56
C GLY A 201 12.60 -1.36 30.48
N THR A 202 12.66 -0.87 31.70
CA THR A 202 13.64 -1.31 32.73
C THR A 202 13.49 -2.78 33.12
N GLN A 203 12.29 -3.36 32.99
CA GLN A 203 11.97 -4.75 33.35
C GLN A 203 11.75 -5.66 32.12
N GLY A 204 12.21 -5.25 30.94
CA GLY A 204 12.04 -6.01 29.70
C GLY A 204 11.15 -5.32 28.67
N LYS A 205 10.66 -6.09 27.67
CA LYS A 205 9.80 -5.58 26.60
C LYS A 205 8.34 -5.45 27.08
N VAL A 206 7.78 -4.27 26.91
CA VAL A 206 6.37 -3.95 27.17
C VAL A 206 5.72 -3.52 25.86
N ILE A 207 4.50 -3.98 25.63
CA ILE A 207 3.72 -3.53 24.47
C ILE A 207 3.00 -2.23 24.84
N LEU A 208 3.24 -1.18 24.06
CA LEU A 208 2.61 0.12 24.23
C LEU A 208 1.97 0.59 22.92
N PRO A 209 0.87 1.36 23.00
CA PRO A 209 0.23 1.89 21.81
C PRO A 209 1.07 3.00 21.15
N THR A 210 1.00 3.03 19.83
CA THR A 210 1.51 4.10 18.98
C THR A 210 0.36 4.73 18.24
N TYR A 211 0.40 6.03 18.04
CA TYR A 211 -0.65 6.81 17.41
C TYR A 211 -0.09 7.57 16.22
N HIS A 212 -0.77 7.48 15.11
CA HIS A 212 -0.38 8.13 13.87
C HIS A 212 -1.57 8.89 13.28
N HIS A 213 -1.45 10.20 13.20
CA HIS A 213 -2.41 11.09 12.56
C HIS A 213 -1.82 11.55 11.23
N ARG A 214 -2.60 11.47 10.17
CA ARG A 214 -2.22 11.95 8.84
C ARG A 214 -3.34 12.79 8.29
N LEU A 215 -2.99 13.98 7.83
CA LEU A 215 -3.89 14.88 7.11
C LEU A 215 -3.30 15.13 5.73
N ARG A 216 -4.10 14.93 4.70
CA ARG A 216 -3.74 15.26 3.32
C ARG A 216 -4.79 16.15 2.69
N TYR A 217 -4.35 17.24 2.09
CA TYR A 217 -5.11 18.03 1.16
C TYR A 217 -4.54 17.90 -0.24
N ARG A 218 -5.40 17.74 -1.25
CA ARG A 218 -5.00 17.77 -2.65
C ARG A 218 -5.98 18.60 -3.46
N LEU A 219 -5.43 19.44 -4.32
CA LEU A 219 -6.15 20.21 -5.34
C LEU A 219 -5.58 19.83 -6.70
N ASN A 220 -6.43 19.41 -7.61
CA ASN A 220 -6.11 19.27 -9.03
C ASN A 220 -6.86 20.34 -9.80
N TYR A 221 -6.14 21.04 -10.68
CA TYR A 221 -6.69 22.08 -11.53
C TYR A 221 -6.22 21.88 -12.97
N LEU A 222 -7.17 21.87 -13.91
CA LEU A 222 -6.95 21.73 -15.34
C LEU A 222 -7.33 23.06 -16.04
N PRO A 223 -6.42 24.06 -16.09
CA PRO A 223 -6.71 25.34 -16.74
C PRO A 223 -7.10 25.17 -18.21
N CYS A 224 -6.47 24.23 -18.89
CA CYS A 224 -6.77 23.84 -20.26
C CYS A 224 -6.45 22.36 -20.48
N SER A 225 -6.79 21.82 -21.65
CA SER A 225 -6.56 20.41 -22.01
C SER A 225 -5.08 20.00 -22.02
N SER A 226 -4.19 20.96 -22.15
CA SER A 226 -2.73 20.74 -22.25
C SER A 226 -1.99 20.94 -20.94
N LEU A 227 -2.57 21.59 -19.92
CA LEU A 227 -1.93 21.90 -18.65
C LEU A 227 -2.71 21.32 -17.48
N SER A 228 -2.03 20.65 -16.60
CA SER A 228 -2.55 20.15 -15.33
C SER A 228 -1.70 20.66 -14.16
N LEU A 229 -2.32 21.20 -13.15
CA LEU A 229 -1.67 21.64 -11.93
C LEU A 229 -2.18 20.81 -10.76
N ARG A 230 -1.28 20.38 -9.88
CA ARG A 230 -1.63 19.64 -8.67
C ARG A 230 -0.86 20.20 -7.49
N THR A 231 -1.60 20.60 -6.47
CA THR A 231 -1.05 20.97 -5.16
C THR A 231 -1.36 19.89 -4.16
N THR A 232 -0.38 19.44 -3.40
CA THR A 232 -0.57 18.45 -2.32
C THR A 232 0.10 18.95 -1.05
N VAL A 233 -0.63 18.95 0.05
CA VAL A 233 -0.13 19.26 1.39
C VAL A 233 -0.38 18.05 2.26
N ASP A 234 0.66 17.56 2.93
CA ASP A 234 0.57 16.47 3.92
C ASP A 234 1.06 16.96 5.27
N TYR A 235 0.41 16.51 6.31
CA TYR A 235 0.84 16.63 7.69
C TYR A 235 0.75 15.28 8.38
N ASN A 236 1.83 14.87 9.02
CA ASN A 236 1.93 13.66 9.82
C ASN A 236 2.26 14.03 11.26
N HIS A 237 1.58 13.40 12.20
CA HIS A 237 1.92 13.46 13.62
C HIS A 237 1.99 12.04 14.16
N PHE A 238 3.15 11.68 14.73
CA PHE A 238 3.39 10.38 15.32
C PHE A 238 3.67 10.53 16.81
N HIS A 239 2.99 9.73 17.61
CA HIS A 239 3.22 9.65 19.04
C HIS A 239 3.36 8.20 19.48
N SER A 240 4.33 7.93 20.34
CA SER A 240 4.54 6.64 20.99
C SER A 240 4.86 6.87 22.46
N SER A 241 4.28 6.08 23.36
CA SER A 241 4.57 6.17 24.79
C SER A 241 6.07 6.03 25.05
N GLY A 242 6.63 6.95 25.84
CA GLY A 242 8.06 6.97 26.16
C GLY A 242 8.96 7.62 25.12
N LYS A 243 8.42 8.25 24.09
CA LYS A 243 9.17 9.04 23.11
C LYS A 243 8.53 10.42 22.92
N THR A 244 9.35 11.40 22.55
CA THR A 244 8.87 12.70 22.08
C THR A 244 8.01 12.50 20.84
N ALA A 245 6.91 13.22 20.73
CA ALA A 245 6.07 13.20 19.54
C ALA A 245 6.82 13.80 18.36
N GLY A 246 6.77 13.14 17.20
CA GLY A 246 7.36 13.60 15.95
C GLY A 246 6.31 14.15 15.01
N GLN A 247 6.65 15.21 14.30
CA GLN A 247 5.82 15.82 13.27
C GLN A 247 6.53 15.79 11.93
N GLY A 248 5.75 15.79 10.87
CA GLY A 248 6.27 15.92 9.51
C GLY A 248 5.25 16.61 8.62
N TYR A 249 5.71 17.47 7.72
CA TYR A 249 4.85 18.13 6.75
C TYR A 249 5.55 18.28 5.39
N GLN A 250 4.74 18.37 4.35
CA GLN A 250 5.22 18.61 3.01
C GLN A 250 4.25 19.48 2.21
N LEU A 251 4.83 20.26 1.29
CA LEU A 251 4.13 20.95 0.22
C LEU A 251 4.70 20.50 -1.11
N THR A 252 3.85 19.97 -1.99
CA THR A 252 4.24 19.56 -3.33
C THR A 252 3.40 20.28 -4.36
N GLN A 253 4.08 20.89 -5.34
CA GLN A 253 3.47 21.45 -6.54
C GLN A 253 3.90 20.63 -7.75
N THR A 254 2.95 20.17 -8.55
CA THR A 254 3.19 19.45 -9.78
C THR A 254 2.54 20.18 -10.94
N ALA A 255 3.28 20.34 -12.04
CA ALA A 255 2.77 20.87 -13.30
C ALA A 255 3.01 19.88 -14.41
N GLY A 256 1.95 19.45 -15.07
CA GLY A 256 1.99 18.49 -16.18
C GLY A 256 1.56 19.16 -17.48
N TRP A 257 2.33 18.97 -18.55
CA TRP A 257 2.05 19.48 -19.89
C TRP A 257 1.90 18.33 -20.86
N LYS A 258 0.88 18.43 -21.72
CA LYS A 258 0.72 17.63 -22.94
C LYS A 258 0.93 18.54 -24.14
N LEU A 259 1.92 18.24 -24.97
CA LEU A 259 2.15 19.05 -26.15
C LEU A 259 1.14 18.64 -27.25
N PRO A 260 0.35 19.57 -27.80
CA PRO A 260 -0.68 19.21 -28.81
C PRO A 260 -0.11 18.70 -30.14
N TRP A 261 1.09 19.18 -30.50
CA TRP A 261 1.75 18.88 -31.78
C TRP A 261 2.76 17.72 -31.71
N LEU A 262 3.08 17.25 -30.51
CA LEU A 262 4.03 16.18 -30.29
C LEU A 262 3.47 15.20 -29.25
N PRO A 263 3.54 13.89 -29.44
CA PRO A 263 3.06 12.91 -28.45
C PRO A 263 3.99 12.86 -27.22
N LEU A 264 4.28 14.02 -26.68
CA LEU A 264 5.14 14.24 -25.51
C LEU A 264 4.31 14.76 -24.32
N THR A 265 4.46 14.10 -23.18
CA THR A 265 3.97 14.56 -21.89
C THR A 265 5.18 14.85 -21.01
N ALA A 266 5.23 16.05 -20.44
CA ALA A 266 6.22 16.44 -19.46
C ALA A 266 5.53 16.70 -18.11
N GLU A 267 6.19 16.39 -17.00
CA GLU A 267 5.72 16.69 -15.65
C GLU A 267 6.89 17.21 -14.83
N LEU A 268 6.73 18.38 -14.23
CA LEU A 268 7.66 18.98 -13.29
C LEU A 268 7.03 18.96 -11.91
N GLN A 269 7.77 18.49 -10.92
CA GLN A 269 7.34 18.44 -9.53
C GLN A 269 8.40 19.08 -8.63
N GLY A 270 7.97 20.01 -7.79
CA GLY A 270 8.76 20.58 -6.70
C GLY A 270 8.10 20.23 -5.37
N SER A 271 8.89 19.77 -4.40
CA SER A 271 8.40 19.40 -3.07
C SER A 271 9.34 19.94 -2.00
N TYR A 272 8.80 20.60 -0.99
CA TYR A 272 9.46 20.88 0.27
C TYR A 272 8.97 19.90 1.33
N PHE A 273 9.85 19.38 2.17
CA PHE A 273 9.52 18.48 3.25
C PHE A 273 10.33 18.80 4.51
N HIS A 274 9.68 18.57 5.66
CA HIS A 274 10.32 18.61 6.98
C HIS A 274 9.73 17.49 7.85
N THR A 275 10.59 16.80 8.61
CA THR A 275 10.20 15.77 9.58
C THR A 275 11.15 15.74 10.76
N ASP A 276 10.60 15.64 11.97
CA ASP A 276 11.38 15.61 13.20
C ASP A 276 12.15 14.28 13.37
N ASP A 277 11.53 13.17 12.94
CA ASP A 277 12.11 11.83 13.09
C ASP A 277 11.72 10.88 11.95
N TYR A 278 12.24 9.63 12.01
CA TYR A 278 11.93 8.59 11.03
C TYR A 278 10.48 8.10 11.10
N ASP A 279 9.86 8.13 12.26
CA ASP A 279 8.47 7.64 12.45
C ASP A 279 7.46 8.64 11.84
N SER A 280 7.81 9.94 11.77
CA SER A 280 7.02 11.01 11.12
C SER A 280 7.31 11.22 9.64
N ARG A 281 8.18 10.38 9.02
CA ARG A 281 8.55 10.48 7.60
C ARG A 281 7.36 10.60 6.65
N ILE A 282 7.60 11.27 5.53
CA ILE A 282 6.59 11.58 4.52
C ILE A 282 6.85 10.80 3.24
N TYR A 283 5.78 10.38 2.59
CA TYR A 283 5.82 9.70 1.30
C TYR A 283 5.27 10.63 0.23
N ILE A 284 6.12 11.01 -0.73
CA ILE A 284 5.77 11.90 -1.84
C ILE A 284 5.60 11.04 -3.09
N TYR A 285 4.40 11.06 -3.66
CA TYR A 285 4.16 10.38 -4.92
C TYR A 285 4.81 11.15 -6.07
N GLU A 286 5.61 10.46 -6.86
CA GLU A 286 6.21 10.94 -8.09
C GLU A 286 5.85 10.02 -9.23
N LYS A 287 5.60 10.57 -10.41
CA LYS A 287 5.43 9.77 -11.60
C LYS A 287 6.70 8.99 -11.91
N GLY A 288 6.58 7.69 -12.09
CA GLY A 288 7.70 6.78 -12.32
C GLY A 288 7.69 6.16 -13.72
N LEU A 289 8.60 5.21 -13.93
CA LEU A 289 8.63 4.37 -15.11
C LEU A 289 7.40 3.44 -15.15
N LEU A 290 7.05 2.90 -16.31
CA LEU A 290 6.01 1.90 -16.44
C LEU A 290 6.40 0.63 -15.64
N TYR A 291 5.41 0.07 -14.94
CA TYR A 291 5.58 -1.14 -14.10
C TYR A 291 6.50 -0.95 -12.88
N SER A 292 6.87 0.29 -12.54
CA SER A 292 7.61 0.62 -11.32
C SER A 292 6.66 1.19 -10.28
N PHE A 293 6.51 0.49 -9.13
CA PHE A 293 5.61 0.87 -8.04
C PHE A 293 6.44 1.33 -6.83
N TYR A 294 7.14 2.43 -6.99
CA TYR A 294 7.96 2.98 -5.93
C TYR A 294 7.50 4.39 -5.56
N THR A 295 7.24 4.59 -4.27
CA THR A 295 6.96 5.91 -3.70
C THR A 295 8.10 6.26 -2.74
N PRO A 296 8.91 7.26 -3.05
CA PRO A 296 10.02 7.65 -2.19
C PRO A 296 9.52 8.19 -0.86
N SER A 297 10.25 7.84 0.22
CA SER A 297 10.05 8.38 1.56
C SER A 297 11.15 9.37 1.88
N PHE A 298 10.77 10.45 2.58
CA PHE A 298 11.68 11.52 2.96
C PHE A 298 11.66 11.71 4.48
N GLN A 299 12.85 11.96 5.02
CA GLN A 299 13.08 12.19 6.44
C GLN A 299 14.08 13.35 6.59
N GLY A 300 13.91 14.19 7.62
CA GLY A 300 14.69 15.39 7.84
C GLY A 300 14.10 16.57 7.09
N GLU A 301 14.91 17.53 6.69
CA GLU A 301 14.50 18.75 6.00
C GLU A 301 15.16 18.89 4.64
N GLY A 302 14.38 19.28 3.61
CA GLY A 302 14.92 19.47 2.29
C GLY A 302 13.90 19.79 1.21
N VAL A 303 14.43 19.87 -0.02
CA VAL A 303 13.64 20.03 -1.24
C VAL A 303 13.91 18.88 -2.20
N ARG A 304 12.87 18.49 -2.91
CA ARG A 304 12.93 17.51 -4.00
C ARG A 304 12.40 18.12 -5.28
N LEU A 305 13.21 18.10 -6.34
CA LEU A 305 12.79 18.42 -7.70
C LEU A 305 12.78 17.14 -8.53
N ALA A 306 11.72 16.92 -9.30
CA ALA A 306 11.62 15.80 -10.21
C ALA A 306 11.03 16.23 -11.54
N ILE A 307 11.63 15.74 -12.64
CA ILE A 307 11.14 15.96 -14.00
C ILE A 307 10.91 14.58 -14.61
N HIS A 308 9.76 14.42 -15.24
CA HIS A 308 9.38 13.20 -15.93
C HIS A 308 8.93 13.54 -17.34
N PHE A 309 9.48 12.82 -18.32
CA PHE A 309 9.12 12.91 -19.74
C PHE A 309 8.60 11.56 -20.20
N ARG A 310 7.53 11.58 -20.98
CA ARG A 310 7.02 10.43 -21.70
C ARG A 310 6.76 10.81 -23.14
N TYR A 311 7.39 10.10 -24.07
CA TYR A 311 7.27 10.27 -25.51
C TYR A 311 6.71 9.00 -26.14
N ASP A 312 5.47 9.05 -26.62
CA ASP A 312 4.79 7.97 -27.32
C ASP A 312 5.03 8.12 -28.83
N MET A 313 6.19 7.64 -29.34
CA MET A 313 6.61 7.80 -30.74
C MET A 313 5.58 7.27 -31.73
N ASN A 314 5.00 6.10 -31.43
CA ASN A 314 3.94 5.45 -32.20
C ASN A 314 3.24 4.38 -31.35
N LYS A 315 2.37 3.53 -31.98
CA LYS A 315 1.64 2.45 -31.30
C LYS A 315 2.56 1.47 -30.55
N HIS A 316 3.80 1.33 -31.04
CA HIS A 316 4.74 0.31 -30.60
C HIS A 316 5.80 0.85 -29.64
N TRP A 317 6.29 2.06 -29.84
CA TRP A 317 7.42 2.62 -29.11
C TRP A 317 7.00 3.71 -28.12
N THR A 318 7.40 3.55 -26.89
CA THR A 318 7.27 4.55 -25.82
C THR A 318 8.62 4.73 -25.13
N ALA A 319 9.12 5.95 -25.07
CA ALA A 319 10.29 6.32 -24.28
C ALA A 319 9.88 7.10 -23.03
N ILE A 320 10.49 6.79 -21.90
CA ILE A 320 10.26 7.48 -20.63
C ILE A 320 11.60 7.84 -20.01
N ALA A 321 11.72 9.04 -19.51
CA ALA A 321 12.88 9.52 -18.75
C ALA A 321 12.40 10.24 -17.49
N LYS A 322 13.08 9.98 -16.37
CA LYS A 322 12.89 10.66 -15.09
C LYS A 322 14.24 11.11 -14.55
N LEU A 323 14.31 12.36 -14.14
CA LEU A 323 15.42 12.95 -13.40
C LEU A 323 14.87 13.46 -12.08
N GLY A 324 15.49 13.10 -10.98
CA GLY A 324 15.14 13.59 -9.65
C GLY A 324 16.37 14.06 -8.89
N GLN A 325 16.25 15.15 -8.15
CA GLN A 325 17.29 15.62 -7.23
C GLN A 325 16.68 15.99 -5.89
N THR A 326 17.21 15.41 -4.82
CA THR A 326 16.89 15.79 -3.44
C THR A 326 18.08 16.57 -2.87
N THR A 327 17.82 17.73 -2.29
CA THR A 327 18.80 18.52 -1.53
C THR A 327 18.32 18.60 -0.10
N TYR A 328 19.14 18.09 0.83
CA TYR A 328 18.89 18.17 2.27
C TYR A 328 19.51 19.43 2.87
N PHE A 329 18.84 19.99 3.88
CA PHE A 329 19.29 21.18 4.60
C PHE A 329 19.87 20.87 5.99
N ASP A 330 19.58 19.66 6.48
CA ASP A 330 19.87 19.19 7.83
C ASP A 330 21.04 18.20 7.92
N ARG A 331 21.72 17.92 6.80
CA ARG A 331 22.81 16.93 6.75
C ARG A 331 23.77 17.14 5.59
N ASP A 332 25.02 16.71 5.80
CA ASP A 332 26.11 16.75 4.81
C ASP A 332 26.45 15.36 4.25
N GLU A 333 25.79 14.30 4.74
CA GLU A 333 25.95 12.93 4.25
C GLU A 333 24.58 12.23 4.14
N ILE A 334 24.40 11.42 3.09
CA ILE A 334 23.18 10.69 2.82
C ILE A 334 23.48 9.19 2.72
N GLY A 335 22.73 8.36 3.47
CA GLY A 335 22.91 6.91 3.48
C GLY A 335 23.98 6.46 4.47
N SER A 336 24.43 5.21 4.32
CA SER A 336 25.48 4.62 5.17
C SER A 336 26.16 3.43 4.48
N GLY A 337 27.34 3.07 4.93
CA GLY A 337 28.11 1.94 4.38
C GLY A 337 28.44 2.14 2.90
N ASN A 338 28.16 1.16 2.06
CA ASN A 338 28.45 1.21 0.62
C ASN A 338 27.56 2.19 -0.17
N ASP A 339 26.44 2.61 0.43
CA ASP A 339 25.48 3.56 -0.19
C ASP A 339 25.68 4.99 0.33
N LEU A 340 26.79 5.28 1.00
CA LEU A 340 27.11 6.59 1.54
C LEU A 340 27.40 7.58 0.40
N ILE A 341 26.67 8.67 0.37
CA ILE A 341 26.90 9.83 -0.50
C ILE A 341 27.47 10.96 0.38
N ARG A 342 28.68 11.42 0.10
CA ARG A 342 29.26 12.60 0.73
C ARG A 342 28.68 13.84 0.06
N GLY A 343 28.01 14.67 0.86
CA GLY A 343 27.28 15.85 0.44
C GLY A 343 25.78 15.73 0.70
N ASN A 344 25.09 16.84 0.58
CA ASN A 344 23.66 16.98 0.89
C ASN A 344 22.74 16.77 -0.31
N LYS A 345 23.28 16.36 -1.48
CA LYS A 345 22.48 16.18 -2.72
C LYS A 345 22.50 14.74 -3.18
N LYS A 346 21.31 14.23 -3.50
CA LYS A 346 21.12 12.92 -4.12
C LYS A 346 20.38 13.08 -5.43
N THR A 347 21.02 12.67 -6.53
CA THR A 347 20.42 12.68 -7.87
C THR A 347 20.13 11.27 -8.33
N ASP A 348 18.97 11.06 -8.90
CA ASP A 348 18.54 9.81 -9.51
C ASP A 348 18.08 10.04 -10.95
N VAL A 349 18.52 9.16 -11.84
CA VAL A 349 18.14 9.15 -13.26
C VAL A 349 17.58 7.78 -13.59
N GLN A 350 16.44 7.76 -14.25
CA GLN A 350 15.78 6.54 -14.67
C GLN A 350 15.35 6.71 -16.15
N MET A 351 15.59 5.69 -16.95
CA MET A 351 15.19 5.68 -18.37
C MET A 351 14.55 4.35 -18.70
N GLN A 352 13.54 4.38 -19.57
CA GLN A 352 12.86 3.20 -20.05
C GLN A 352 12.49 3.36 -21.51
N LEU A 353 12.81 2.36 -22.32
CA LEU A 353 12.29 2.20 -23.66
C LEU A 353 11.38 0.97 -23.69
N ARG A 354 10.17 1.15 -24.17
CA ARG A 354 9.19 0.07 -24.31
C ARG A 354 8.86 -0.16 -25.76
N LEU A 355 8.95 -1.42 -26.18
CA LEU A 355 8.43 -1.92 -27.45
C LEU A 355 7.22 -2.82 -27.17
N LYS A 356 6.14 -2.59 -27.90
CA LYS A 356 4.91 -3.41 -27.88
C LYS A 356 4.71 -4.00 -29.29
N PHE A 357 4.64 -5.30 -29.36
CA PHE A 357 4.35 -6.07 -30.57
C PHE A 357 2.85 -6.20 -30.79
#